data_458b3fedac981ef7c546d863fd3ce529
#
_entry.id   458b3fedac981ef7c546d863fd3ce529
#
_cell.length_a   1.000
_cell.length_b   1.000
_cell.length_c   1.000
_cell.angle_alpha   90.00
_cell.angle_beta   90.00
_cell.angle_gamma   90.00
#
_symmetry.space_group_name_H-M   'P 1'
#
loop_
_entity.id
_entity.type
_entity.pdbx_description
1 polymer ?
#
loop_
_entity_poly.entity_id
_entity_poly.type
_entity_poly.pdbx_seq_one_letter_code
_entity_poly.pdbx_strand_id
1 'polypeptide(L)'
;MRIEGRGCSMITDKQGREWLLQKLYDEGWKYYVKNIGDTAFVTTKRPVMNDGILDINSGGHVKCINNISKIMPQIERNEVLNIAGVLGIVDWRNVAVDTPVLVSVNGVKWYKRYFAKADYCDVYVWNKGATSWSIENVNDTEVWNHIKLAEV
;
A
#
# COMPACT_ATOMS: atom_id res chain seq x y z
N MET A 1 17.45 31.32 1.67
CA MET A 1 17.05 31.07 1.87
C MET A 1 16.85 30.82 1.78
N ARG A 2 16.54 31.03 1.64
CA ARG A 2 15.97 30.76 1.85
C ARG A 2 15.57 30.28 1.79
N ILE A 3 15.36 30.35 1.65
CA ILE A 3 14.73 29.97 1.84
C ILE A 3 14.32 29.91 1.57
N GLU A 4 14.20 30.02 1.33
CA GLU A 4 13.68 29.94 1.40
C GLU A 4 13.31 29.70 1.52
N GLY A 5 13.34 30.23 1.57
CA GLY A 5 12.83 29.92 2.02
C GLY A 5 12.48 29.74 2.10
N ARG A 6 12.56 29.99 2.37
CA ARG A 6 12.07 29.69 2.57
C ARG A 6 11.70 29.06 2.67
N GLY A 7 11.77 29.02 2.80
CA GLY A 7 11.07 28.36 2.87
C GLY A 7 10.72 27.74 2.91
N CYS A 8 11.01 28.42 3.53
CA CYS A 8 10.20 27.49 3.75
C CYS A 8 9.67 26.65 2.77
N SER A 9 10.13 25.76 2.60
CA SER A 9 9.63 24.98 1.55
C SER A 9 8.15 24.73 1.72
N MET A 10 7.40 25.10 0.75
CA MET A 10 5.98 24.88 0.75
C MET A 10 5.70 23.44 0.37
N ILE A 11 5.19 22.67 1.30
CA ILE A 11 4.70 21.33 1.02
C ILE A 11 3.39 21.48 0.24
N THR A 12 3.29 20.86 -0.92
CA THR A 12 2.05 20.87 -1.69
C THR A 12 1.00 20.01 -0.99
N ASP A 13 -0.28 20.24 -1.31
CA ASP A 13 -1.38 19.41 -0.78
C ASP A 13 -1.17 17.95 -1.11
N LYS A 14 -0.65 17.65 -2.29
CA LYS A 14 -0.35 16.28 -2.70
C LYS A 14 0.71 15.66 -1.81
N GLN A 15 1.79 16.38 -1.55
CA GLN A 15 2.87 15.90 -0.69
C GLN A 15 2.40 15.69 0.75
N GLY A 16 1.61 16.63 1.26
CA GLY A 16 1.04 16.52 2.60
C GLY A 16 0.11 15.31 2.72
N ARG A 17 -0.70 15.08 1.69
CA ARG A 17 -1.61 13.93 1.64
C ARG A 17 -0.85 12.61 1.64
N GLU A 18 0.19 12.51 0.81
CA GLU A 18 1.01 11.29 0.74
C GLU A 18 1.68 11.01 2.08
N TRP A 19 2.23 12.04 2.71
CA TRP A 19 2.85 11.91 4.02
C TRP A 19 1.84 11.43 5.06
N LEU A 20 0.66 12.03 5.08
CA LEU A 20 -0.40 11.68 6.04
C LEU A 20 -0.89 10.26 5.83
N LEU A 21 -1.13 9.86 4.59
CA LEU A 21 -1.55 8.50 4.26
C LEU A 21 -0.49 7.48 4.69
N GLN A 22 0.79 7.79 4.47
CA GLN A 22 1.88 6.92 4.90
C GLN A 22 1.91 6.78 6.43
N LYS A 23 1.73 7.87 7.16
CA LYS A 23 1.67 7.85 8.62
C LYS A 23 0.50 7.00 9.12
N LEU A 24 -0.66 7.16 8.53
CA LEU A 24 -1.83 6.37 8.89
C LEU A 24 -1.57 4.89 8.62
N TYR A 25 -0.99 4.58 7.47
CA TYR A 25 -0.68 3.20 7.11
C TYR A 25 0.32 2.58 8.10
N ASP A 26 1.36 3.32 8.47
CA ASP A 26 2.39 2.86 9.41
C ASP A 26 1.81 2.61 10.80
N GLU A 27 0.77 3.35 11.19
CA GLU A 27 0.07 3.17 12.46
C GLU A 27 -0.96 2.03 12.43
N GLY A 28 -1.12 1.38 11.30
CA GLY A 28 -2.03 0.24 11.15
C GLY A 28 -3.36 0.54 10.50
N TRP A 29 -3.60 1.79 10.11
CA TRP A 29 -4.83 2.18 9.43
C TRP A 29 -4.71 1.82 7.94
N LYS A 30 -5.62 1.00 7.46
CA LYS A 30 -5.53 0.44 6.10
C LYS A 30 -6.54 1.03 5.14
N TYR A 31 -7.64 1.58 5.65
CA TYR A 31 -8.73 2.09 4.82
C TYR A 31 -9.19 3.46 5.28
N TYR A 32 -9.49 4.31 4.32
CA TYR A 32 -10.14 5.59 4.54
C TYR A 32 -11.56 5.49 4.00
N VAL A 33 -12.56 5.82 4.82
CA VAL A 33 -13.95 5.61 4.46
C VAL A 33 -14.77 6.84 4.81
N LYS A 34 -15.90 7.01 4.12
CA LYS A 34 -16.86 8.06 4.41
C LYS A 34 -18.23 7.41 4.57
N ASN A 35 -18.88 7.66 5.69
CA ASN A 35 -20.18 7.05 5.95
C ASN A 35 -21.31 7.87 5.31
N ILE A 36 -22.55 7.41 5.49
CA ILE A 36 -23.74 8.06 4.92
C ILE A 36 -23.92 9.48 5.43
N GLY A 37 -23.46 9.76 6.65
CA GLY A 37 -23.52 11.10 7.25
C GLY A 37 -22.39 12.04 6.82
N ASP A 38 -21.59 11.62 5.85
CA ASP A 38 -20.45 12.40 5.33
C ASP A 38 -19.33 12.57 6.34
N THR A 39 -19.29 11.71 7.36
CA THR A 39 -18.21 11.67 8.35
C THR A 39 -17.09 10.77 7.87
N ALA A 40 -15.85 11.23 8.01
CA ALA A 40 -14.66 10.51 7.55
C ALA A 40 -14.04 9.69 8.69
N PHE A 41 -13.67 8.47 8.39
CA PHE A 41 -13.04 7.53 9.34
C PHE A 41 -11.87 6.81 8.67
N VAL A 42 -10.95 6.33 9.51
CA VAL A 42 -9.97 5.31 9.09
C VAL A 42 -10.25 4.04 9.86
N THR A 43 -9.99 2.90 9.22
CA THR A 43 -10.24 1.57 9.81
C THR A 43 -9.07 0.65 9.55
N THR A 44 -8.94 -0.40 10.38
CA THR A 44 -7.87 -1.39 10.24
C THR A 44 -8.24 -2.53 9.30
N LYS A 45 -9.54 -2.75 9.08
CA LYS A 45 -10.05 -3.77 8.16
C LYS A 45 -11.03 -3.12 7.19
N ARG A 46 -11.23 -3.75 6.04
CA ARG A 46 -12.19 -3.24 5.07
C ARG A 46 -13.61 -3.37 5.62
N PRO A 47 -14.34 -2.26 5.80
CA PRO A 47 -15.75 -2.34 6.23
C PRO A 47 -16.62 -2.98 5.16
N VAL A 48 -17.72 -3.59 5.57
CA VAL A 48 -18.67 -4.23 4.67
C VAL A 48 -19.92 -3.38 4.51
N MET A 49 -20.59 -3.58 3.38
CA MET A 49 -21.89 -2.94 3.13
C MET A 49 -23.01 -3.80 3.68
N ASN A 50 -23.93 -3.16 4.41
CA ASN A 50 -25.14 -3.80 4.91
C ASN A 50 -26.34 -2.97 4.45
N ASP A 51 -27.22 -3.56 3.65
CA ASP A 51 -28.42 -2.89 3.12
C ASP A 51 -28.09 -1.56 2.43
N GLY A 52 -27.03 -1.52 1.66
CA GLY A 52 -26.61 -0.32 0.92
C GLY A 52 -25.93 0.74 1.77
N ILE A 53 -25.70 0.47 3.05
CA ILE A 53 -25.03 1.38 3.96
C ILE A 53 -23.74 0.75 4.47
N LEU A 54 -22.67 1.54 4.48
CA LEU A 54 -21.37 1.07 4.95
C LEU A 54 -21.38 0.92 6.47
N ASP A 55 -21.11 -0.29 6.94
CA ASP A 55 -21.01 -0.58 8.36
C ASP A 55 -19.60 -0.28 8.86
N ILE A 56 -19.41 0.91 9.41
CA ILE A 56 -18.09 1.36 9.89
C ILE A 56 -17.56 0.43 10.98
N ASN A 57 -18.42 -0.08 11.84
CA ASN A 57 -18.01 -0.93 12.95
C ASN A 57 -17.47 -2.28 12.50
N SER A 58 -17.77 -2.70 11.27
CA SER A 58 -17.18 -3.92 10.70
C SER A 58 -15.71 -3.75 10.32
N GLY A 59 -15.18 -2.52 10.35
CA GLY A 59 -13.82 -2.19 9.96
C GLY A 59 -12.75 -2.49 11.01
N GLY A 60 -13.09 -3.22 12.08
CA GLY A 60 -12.13 -3.49 13.16
C GLY A 60 -11.98 -2.27 14.06
N HIS A 61 -10.76 -1.77 14.23
CA HIS A 61 -10.56 -0.51 14.93
C HIS A 61 -10.96 0.65 14.02
N VAL A 62 -11.61 1.67 14.58
CA VAL A 62 -12.16 2.79 13.83
C VAL A 62 -11.76 4.10 14.51
N LYS A 63 -11.36 5.09 13.71
CA LYS A 63 -10.99 6.41 14.21
C LYS A 63 -11.63 7.47 13.32
N CYS A 64 -12.32 8.45 13.92
CA CYS A 64 -12.89 9.57 13.18
C CYS A 64 -11.78 10.59 12.85
N ILE A 65 -11.72 11.05 11.60
CA ILE A 65 -10.68 11.99 11.13
C ILE A 65 -11.27 13.19 10.39
N ASN A 66 -12.46 13.63 10.75
CA ASN A 66 -13.13 14.75 10.07
C ASN A 66 -12.27 16.02 10.02
N ASN A 67 -11.46 16.28 11.04
CA ASN A 67 -10.64 17.47 11.12
C ASN A 67 -9.54 17.53 10.07
N ILE A 68 -9.20 16.42 9.42
CA ILE A 68 -8.18 16.35 8.38
C ILE A 68 -8.75 15.89 7.04
N SER A 69 -10.07 15.77 6.92
CA SER A 69 -10.70 15.23 5.70
C SER A 69 -10.48 16.09 4.48
N LYS A 70 -10.19 17.38 4.65
CA LYS A 70 -9.97 18.29 3.51
C LYS A 70 -8.70 17.98 2.74
N ILE A 71 -7.66 17.48 3.42
CA ILE A 71 -6.40 17.13 2.77
C ILE A 71 -6.43 15.69 2.21
N MET A 72 -7.34 14.87 2.72
CA MET A 72 -7.47 13.48 2.28
C MET A 72 -8.09 13.39 0.86
N PRO A 73 -7.87 12.28 0.15
CA PRO A 73 -8.50 12.09 -1.15
C PRO A 73 -10.01 12.24 -1.05
N GLN A 74 -10.62 12.86 -2.04
CA GLN A 74 -12.08 13.04 -2.05
C GLN A 74 -12.75 11.74 -2.47
N ILE A 75 -13.61 11.21 -1.61
CA ILE A 75 -14.39 10.01 -1.89
C ILE A 75 -15.86 10.31 -1.63
N GLU A 76 -16.72 9.50 -2.25
CA GLU A 76 -18.17 9.62 -2.09
C GLU A 76 -18.60 8.92 -0.80
N ARG A 77 -19.83 9.22 -0.36
CA ARG A 77 -20.43 8.52 0.77
C ARG A 77 -20.48 7.02 0.51
N ASN A 78 -20.23 6.23 1.55
CA ASN A 78 -20.18 4.77 1.47
C ASN A 78 -19.10 4.21 0.56
N GLU A 79 -18.09 5.01 0.22
CA GLU A 79 -16.90 4.53 -0.48
C GLU A 79 -15.81 4.14 0.49
N VAL A 80 -15.01 3.18 0.06
CA VAL A 80 -13.85 2.68 0.82
C VAL A 80 -12.61 2.89 -0.03
N LEU A 81 -11.65 3.65 0.49
CA LEU A 81 -10.35 3.87 -0.17
C LEU A 81 -9.32 2.96 0.48
N ASN A 82 -8.64 2.16 -0.34
CA ASN A 82 -7.53 1.34 0.14
C ASN A 82 -6.27 2.21 0.17
N ILE A 83 -5.77 2.52 1.37
CA ILE A 83 -4.61 3.40 1.53
C ILE A 83 -3.38 2.84 0.85
N ALA A 84 -3.12 1.54 0.98
CA ALA A 84 -1.99 0.89 0.32
C ALA A 84 -2.03 1.08 -1.20
N GLY A 85 -3.23 0.97 -1.78
CA GLY A 85 -3.41 1.16 -3.22
C GLY A 85 -3.05 2.58 -3.67
N VAL A 86 -3.42 3.59 -2.89
CA VAL A 86 -3.10 4.98 -3.20
C VAL A 86 -1.60 5.24 -3.09
N LEU A 87 -0.95 4.65 -2.07
CA LEU A 87 0.49 4.80 -1.85
C LEU A 87 1.34 3.95 -2.80
N GLY A 88 0.71 3.03 -3.54
CA GLY A 88 1.45 2.09 -4.38
C GLY A 88 2.13 0.98 -3.58
N ILE A 89 1.68 0.72 -2.37
CA ILE A 89 2.21 -0.37 -1.55
C ILE A 89 1.61 -1.68 -2.03
N VAL A 90 2.46 -2.66 -2.28
CA VAL A 90 2.03 -3.96 -2.79
C VAL A 90 1.73 -4.90 -1.62
N ASP A 91 0.57 -5.57 -1.66
CA ASP A 91 0.29 -6.66 -0.74
C ASP A 91 0.86 -7.95 -1.34
N TRP A 92 2.09 -8.24 -0.99
CA TRP A 92 2.83 -9.36 -1.58
C TRP A 92 2.20 -10.71 -1.32
N ARG A 93 1.45 -10.87 -0.24
CA ARG A 93 0.79 -12.16 0.05
C ARG A 93 -0.36 -12.48 -0.91
N ASN A 94 -0.86 -11.46 -1.61
CA ASN A 94 -1.92 -11.62 -2.60
C ASN A 94 -1.41 -11.59 -4.04
N VAL A 95 -0.10 -11.49 -4.23
CA VAL A 95 0.49 -11.51 -5.57
C VAL A 95 0.52 -12.96 -6.07
N ALA A 96 0.15 -13.17 -7.32
CA ALA A 96 0.14 -14.50 -7.93
C ALA A 96 1.55 -15.02 -8.15
N VAL A 97 1.74 -16.33 -7.97
CA VAL A 97 3.03 -16.99 -8.24
C VAL A 97 3.43 -16.75 -9.69
N ASP A 98 4.71 -16.56 -9.90
CA ASP A 98 5.34 -16.27 -11.21
C ASP A 98 5.01 -14.87 -11.78
N THR A 99 4.46 -13.98 -10.98
CA THR A 99 4.31 -12.58 -11.38
C THR A 99 5.70 -11.97 -11.60
N PRO A 100 5.93 -11.31 -12.75
CA PRO A 100 7.23 -10.66 -13.00
C PRO A 100 7.50 -9.55 -12.00
N VAL A 101 8.71 -9.53 -11.46
CA VAL A 101 9.16 -8.52 -10.49
C VAL A 101 10.55 -8.04 -10.85
N LEU A 102 10.93 -6.89 -10.31
CA LEU A 102 12.28 -6.38 -10.39
C LEU A 102 12.89 -6.37 -9.00
N VAL A 103 14.11 -6.83 -8.88
CA VAL A 103 14.83 -6.94 -7.61
C VAL A 103 16.15 -6.21 -7.69
N SER A 104 16.63 -5.72 -6.53
CA SER A 104 17.89 -4.99 -6.48
C SER A 104 18.54 -5.10 -5.10
N VAL A 105 19.86 -5.06 -5.07
CA VAL A 105 20.63 -4.96 -3.81
C VAL A 105 20.71 -3.51 -3.35
N ASN A 106 20.87 -2.57 -4.29
CA ASN A 106 21.17 -1.17 -3.97
C ASN A 106 20.08 -0.18 -4.38
N GLY A 107 18.98 -0.65 -4.99
CA GLY A 107 17.91 0.22 -5.47
C GLY A 107 18.22 0.96 -6.76
N VAL A 108 19.39 0.71 -7.36
CA VAL A 108 19.85 1.38 -8.59
C VAL A 108 19.87 0.41 -9.76
N LYS A 109 20.51 -0.73 -9.58
CA LYS A 109 20.58 -1.76 -10.62
C LYS A 109 19.55 -2.84 -10.34
N TRP A 110 18.67 -3.10 -11.31
CA TRP A 110 17.54 -4.00 -11.16
C TRP A 110 17.65 -5.22 -12.05
N TYR A 111 17.20 -6.36 -11.54
CA TYR A 111 17.20 -7.63 -12.24
C TYR A 111 15.77 -8.17 -12.29
N LYS A 112 15.44 -8.84 -13.40
CA LYS A 112 14.14 -9.47 -13.56
C LYS A 112 14.11 -10.80 -12.83
N ARG A 113 13.06 -11.02 -12.06
CA ARG A 113 12.80 -12.28 -11.35
C ARG A 113 11.30 -12.57 -11.39
N TYR A 114 10.91 -13.69 -10.81
CA TYR A 114 9.52 -14.11 -10.76
C TYR A 114 9.15 -14.43 -9.31
N PHE A 115 8.01 -13.93 -8.90
CA PHE A 115 7.53 -14.03 -7.52
C PHE A 115 7.25 -15.49 -7.14
N ALA A 116 7.73 -15.93 -5.97
CA ALA A 116 7.48 -17.27 -5.44
C ALA A 116 6.44 -17.26 -4.31
N LYS A 117 6.70 -16.52 -3.26
CA LYS A 117 5.83 -16.45 -2.08
C LYS A 117 6.20 -15.25 -1.22
N ALA A 118 5.35 -14.93 -0.26
CA ALA A 118 5.65 -13.90 0.74
C ALA A 118 5.11 -14.32 2.10
N ASP A 119 5.83 -13.92 3.14
CA ASP A 119 5.36 -14.06 4.52
C ASP A 119 5.35 -12.68 5.18
N TYR A 120 5.28 -12.61 6.52
CA TYR A 120 5.21 -11.34 7.24
C TYR A 120 6.48 -10.51 7.15
N CYS A 121 7.61 -11.15 6.90
CA CYS A 121 8.92 -10.50 6.96
C CYS A 121 9.55 -10.34 5.59
N ASP A 122 9.37 -11.32 4.70
CA ASP A 122 10.14 -11.40 3.48
C ASP A 122 9.29 -11.70 2.26
N VAL A 123 9.78 -11.23 1.12
CA VAL A 123 9.23 -11.57 -0.21
C VAL A 123 10.27 -12.44 -0.91
N TYR A 124 9.84 -13.59 -1.39
CA TYR A 124 10.72 -14.57 -2.01
C TYR A 124 10.48 -14.63 -3.52
N VAL A 125 11.57 -14.68 -4.27
CA VAL A 125 11.53 -14.89 -5.71
C VAL A 125 12.25 -16.19 -6.04
N TRP A 126 11.89 -16.80 -7.17
CA TRP A 126 12.58 -18.00 -7.63
C TRP A 126 14.04 -17.69 -7.95
N ASN A 127 14.93 -18.63 -7.62
CA ASN A 127 16.36 -18.42 -7.75
C ASN A 127 16.77 -18.28 -9.22
N LYS A 128 17.73 -17.40 -9.48
CA LYS A 128 18.40 -17.24 -10.79
C LYS A 128 17.45 -16.96 -11.97
N GLY A 129 16.29 -16.33 -11.70
CA GLY A 129 15.37 -15.98 -12.77
C GLY A 129 14.49 -17.13 -13.24
N ALA A 130 14.45 -18.23 -12.50
CA ALA A 130 13.55 -19.34 -12.80
C ALA A 130 12.09 -18.98 -12.47
N THR A 131 11.18 -19.81 -12.94
CA THR A 131 9.76 -19.76 -12.59
C THR A 131 9.36 -21.04 -11.86
N SER A 132 8.13 -21.14 -11.40
CA SER A 132 7.62 -22.36 -10.76
C SER A 132 7.70 -23.57 -11.69
N TRP A 133 7.74 -23.34 -12.99
CA TRP A 133 7.83 -24.39 -14.02
C TRP A 133 9.24 -24.85 -14.31
N SER A 134 10.25 -23.98 -14.12
CA SER A 134 11.63 -24.26 -14.48
C SER A 134 12.53 -24.51 -13.27
N ILE A 135 12.04 -24.24 -12.05
CA ILE A 135 12.84 -24.44 -10.84
C ILE A 135 13.01 -25.93 -10.55
N GLU A 136 14.20 -26.36 -10.17
CA GLU A 136 14.47 -27.77 -9.88
C GLU A 136 13.97 -28.15 -8.49
N ASN A 137 14.06 -27.23 -7.54
CA ASN A 137 13.62 -27.46 -6.16
C ASN A 137 12.74 -26.31 -5.71
N VAL A 138 11.55 -26.63 -5.19
CA VAL A 138 10.57 -25.63 -4.73
C VAL A 138 11.10 -24.77 -3.58
N ASN A 139 12.18 -25.16 -2.94
CA ASN A 139 12.84 -24.38 -1.90
C ASN A 139 13.94 -23.46 -2.41
N ASP A 140 14.21 -23.47 -3.71
CA ASP A 140 15.24 -22.64 -4.32
C ASP A 140 14.72 -21.24 -4.56
N THR A 141 14.61 -20.48 -3.48
CA THR A 141 14.16 -19.10 -3.50
C THR A 141 15.23 -18.19 -2.92
N GLU A 142 15.12 -16.90 -3.25
CA GLU A 142 16.05 -15.88 -2.75
C GLU A 142 15.28 -14.66 -2.30
N VAL A 143 15.89 -13.87 -1.39
CA VAL A 143 15.34 -12.64 -0.86
C VAL A 143 16.27 -11.50 -1.24
N TRP A 144 15.70 -10.39 -1.71
CA TRP A 144 16.46 -9.22 -2.14
C TRP A 144 16.12 -8.01 -1.26
N ASN A 145 17.06 -7.07 -1.14
CA ASN A 145 16.87 -5.88 -0.33
C ASN A 145 15.74 -4.99 -0.86
N HIS A 146 15.58 -4.94 -2.18
CA HIS A 146 14.54 -4.15 -2.82
C HIS A 146 13.78 -4.99 -3.83
N ILE A 147 12.47 -4.83 -3.86
CA ILE A 147 11.62 -5.54 -4.80
C ILE A 147 10.43 -4.67 -5.18
N LYS A 148 10.05 -4.73 -6.45
CA LYS A 148 8.84 -4.06 -6.95
C LYS A 148 8.25 -4.86 -8.09
N LEU A 149 6.96 -4.65 -8.35
CA LEU A 149 6.32 -5.28 -9.53
C LEU A 149 6.98 -4.73 -10.80
N ALA A 150 7.22 -5.63 -11.75
CA ALA A 150 7.70 -5.21 -13.06
C ALA A 150 6.53 -4.58 -13.82
N GLU A 151 6.73 -3.38 -14.33
CA GLU A 151 5.72 -2.74 -15.15
C GLU A 151 5.78 -3.32 -16.56
N VAL A 152 4.61 -3.50 -17.15
CA VAL A 152 4.49 -4.01 -18.51
C VAL A 152 4.11 -2.90 -19.46
#